data_2ece52f2c833369a9100cad9404b7782
#
_entry.id   2ece52f2c833369a9100cad9404b7782
#
_cell.length_a   1.000
_cell.length_b   1.000
_cell.length_c   1.000
_cell.angle_alpha   90.00
_cell.angle_beta   90.00
_cell.angle_gamma   90.00
#
_symmetry.space_group_name_H-M   'P 1'
#
loop_
_entity.id
_entity.type
_entity.pdbx_description
1 polymer ?
#
loop_
_entity_poly.entity_id
_entity_poly.type
_entity_poly.pdbx_seq_one_letter_code
_entity_poly.pdbx_strand_id
1 'polypeptide(L)'
;MIDSSLIEPNTFLHIYSFALSLIEKFEGWCGKKKFSNIIYGDDDSSELKKLLAQKKGAVFIGCHLGNSELLRSFASFGETDVPVRVGVTIVADVKTTANFNNIISSLNFSSDMEVLSTEQIGAGTIEYLQQKIDGGNLVVLMGDRVSSANPERAIKEQFLGKDALFPYGTFLMASLLEAPVYYFFALRQKDITFSSKYDMIVERSDRKS
;
A
#
# COMPACT_ATOMS: atom_id res chain seq x y z
N MET A 1 13.45 24.77 -9.22
CA MET A 1 12.90 24.56 -10.58
C MET A 1 13.72 23.46 -11.21
N ILE A 2 13.14 22.26 -11.39
CA ILE A 2 13.83 21.18 -12.12
C ILE A 2 13.69 21.53 -13.60
N ASP A 3 14.82 21.67 -14.27
CA ASP A 3 14.87 21.97 -15.71
C ASP A 3 14.25 20.78 -16.45
N SER A 4 13.07 21.00 -17.05
CA SER A 4 12.35 19.99 -17.82
C SER A 4 13.05 19.56 -19.11
N SER A 5 14.14 20.22 -19.51
CA SER A 5 14.93 19.88 -20.69
C SER A 5 15.87 18.68 -20.47
N LEU A 6 16.04 18.21 -19.23
CA LEU A 6 17.00 17.15 -18.86
C LEU A 6 16.39 15.74 -18.82
N ILE A 7 15.11 15.58 -19.06
CA ILE A 7 14.46 14.25 -19.01
C ILE A 7 13.78 13.98 -20.34
N GLU A 8 14.55 13.63 -21.34
CA GLU A 8 13.97 12.87 -22.45
C GLU A 8 13.58 11.49 -21.90
N PRO A 9 12.29 11.11 -21.99
CA PRO A 9 11.89 9.80 -21.51
C PRO A 9 12.56 8.74 -22.39
N ASN A 10 13.54 8.05 -21.84
CA ASN A 10 14.12 6.89 -22.50
C ASN A 10 13.06 5.77 -22.49
N THR A 11 12.33 5.66 -23.58
CA THR A 11 11.22 4.71 -23.76
C THR A 11 11.65 3.28 -23.43
N PHE A 12 12.88 2.90 -23.80
CA PHE A 12 13.42 1.58 -23.48
C PHE A 12 13.55 1.38 -21.98
N LEU A 13 14.14 2.32 -21.25
CA LEU A 13 14.27 2.24 -19.79
C LEU A 13 12.91 2.21 -19.08
N HIS A 14 11.94 2.95 -19.62
CA HIS A 14 10.58 2.94 -19.08
C HIS A 14 9.93 1.55 -19.24
N ILE A 15 9.95 0.97 -20.44
CA ILE A 15 9.42 -0.38 -20.70
C ILE A 15 10.16 -1.43 -19.89
N TYR A 16 11.49 -1.33 -19.83
CA TYR A 16 12.32 -2.24 -19.04
C TYR A 16 11.99 -2.18 -17.55
N SER A 17 11.87 -0.98 -16.98
CA SER A 17 11.49 -0.78 -15.57
C SER A 17 10.10 -1.33 -15.28
N PHE A 18 9.16 -1.14 -16.21
CA PHE A 18 7.81 -1.69 -16.09
C PHE A 18 7.83 -3.23 -16.09
N ALA A 19 8.54 -3.86 -17.05
CA ALA A 19 8.67 -5.31 -17.13
C ALA A 19 9.31 -5.89 -15.84
N LEU A 20 10.36 -5.24 -15.34
CA LEU A 20 10.97 -5.63 -14.07
C LEU A 20 9.99 -5.53 -12.91
N SER A 21 9.18 -4.47 -12.84
CA SER A 21 8.18 -4.31 -11.77
C SER A 21 7.15 -5.44 -11.78
N LEU A 22 6.77 -5.95 -12.96
CA LEU A 22 5.87 -7.11 -13.08
C LEU A 22 6.52 -8.39 -12.56
N ILE A 23 7.79 -8.64 -12.91
CA ILE A 23 8.54 -9.81 -12.42
C ILE A 23 8.66 -9.75 -10.89
N GLU A 24 9.00 -8.60 -10.34
CA GLU A 24 9.13 -8.40 -8.89
C GLU A 24 7.83 -8.60 -8.13
N LYS A 25 6.72 -8.15 -8.71
CA LYS A 25 5.39 -8.44 -8.18
C LYS A 25 5.15 -9.94 -8.12
N PHE A 26 5.46 -10.63 -9.20
CA PHE A 26 5.33 -12.09 -9.28
C PHE A 26 6.22 -12.82 -8.26
N GLU A 27 7.47 -12.39 -8.10
CA GLU A 27 8.38 -12.93 -7.09
C GLU A 27 7.88 -12.69 -5.65
N GLY A 28 7.33 -11.50 -5.39
CA GLY A 28 6.69 -11.18 -4.11
C GLY A 28 5.52 -12.11 -3.83
N TRP A 29 4.70 -12.40 -4.83
CA TRP A 29 3.54 -13.30 -4.66
C TRP A 29 3.92 -14.76 -4.54
N CYS A 30 4.98 -15.19 -5.24
CA CYS A 30 5.49 -16.56 -5.14
C CYS A 30 6.30 -16.80 -3.86
N GLY A 31 6.43 -15.82 -2.97
CA GLY A 31 7.22 -15.97 -1.76
C GLY A 31 8.72 -16.11 -1.99
N LYS A 32 9.18 -15.81 -3.20
CA LYS A 32 10.61 -15.90 -3.53
C LYS A 32 11.42 -14.70 -3.03
N LYS A 33 10.78 -13.57 -2.76
CA LYS A 33 11.41 -12.41 -2.13
C LYS A 33 11.38 -12.59 -0.63
N LYS A 34 12.55 -12.78 -0.03
CA LYS A 34 12.67 -12.83 1.43
C LYS A 34 12.53 -11.43 2.00
N PHE A 35 11.91 -11.36 3.15
CA PHE A 35 11.77 -10.12 3.93
C PHE A 35 13.12 -9.47 4.26
N SER A 36 14.20 -10.28 4.37
CA SER A 36 15.58 -9.84 4.56
C SER A 36 16.12 -8.94 3.44
N ASN A 37 15.46 -8.91 2.28
CA ASN A 37 15.87 -8.05 1.16
C ASN A 37 15.19 -6.67 1.22
N ILE A 38 14.42 -6.38 2.27
CA ILE A 38 13.76 -5.10 2.47
C ILE A 38 14.49 -4.34 3.56
N ILE A 39 15.08 -3.21 3.19
CA ILE A 39 15.70 -2.29 4.13
C ILE A 39 14.61 -1.35 4.65
N TYR A 40 14.34 -1.42 5.94
CA TYR A 40 13.39 -0.50 6.60
C TYR A 40 14.10 0.82 6.89
N GLY A 41 13.44 1.93 6.58
CA GLY A 41 13.87 3.27 7.00
C GLY A 41 13.85 3.37 8.54
N ASP A 42 14.75 4.19 9.07
CA ASP A 42 15.27 4.09 10.44
C ASP A 42 14.25 4.05 11.60
N ASP A 43 13.71 5.14 12.07
CA ASP A 43 13.10 5.17 13.42
C ASP A 43 11.65 4.67 13.52
N ASP A 44 10.83 4.88 12.49
CA ASP A 44 9.39 4.56 12.55
C ASP A 44 9.09 3.06 12.54
N SER A 45 10.06 2.24 12.08
CA SER A 45 9.88 0.78 12.07
C SER A 45 9.73 0.19 13.47
N SER A 46 10.40 0.77 14.45
CA SER A 46 10.35 0.29 15.84
C SER A 46 8.97 0.54 16.46
N GLU A 47 8.33 1.65 16.14
CA GLU A 47 7.00 1.99 16.66
C GLU A 47 5.91 1.13 16.02
N LEU A 48 5.96 0.95 14.70
CA LEU A 48 5.05 0.05 14.02
C LEU A 48 5.18 -1.40 14.52
N LYS A 49 6.41 -1.90 14.69
CA LYS A 49 6.65 -3.23 15.26
C LYS A 49 6.08 -3.37 16.67
N LYS A 50 6.25 -2.36 17.52
CA LYS A 50 5.65 -2.33 18.87
C LYS A 50 4.13 -2.35 18.82
N LEU A 51 3.53 -1.57 17.91
CA LEU A 51 2.09 -1.52 17.70
C LEU A 51 1.55 -2.89 17.31
N LEU A 52 2.15 -3.52 16.30
CA LEU A 52 1.75 -4.84 15.83
C LEU A 52 1.98 -5.94 16.89
N ALA A 53 3.06 -5.88 17.65
CA ALA A 53 3.32 -6.80 18.76
C ALA A 53 2.26 -6.70 19.87
N GLN A 54 1.63 -5.53 20.03
CA GLN A 54 0.49 -5.31 20.92
C GLN A 54 -0.86 -5.75 20.30
N LYS A 55 -0.84 -6.38 19.13
CA LYS A 55 -2.03 -6.72 18.33
C LYS A 55 -2.91 -5.50 17.99
N LYS A 56 -2.29 -4.38 17.73
CA LYS A 56 -2.94 -3.18 17.23
C LYS A 56 -2.61 -3.02 15.77
N GLY A 57 -3.59 -2.78 14.96
CA GLY A 57 -3.42 -2.56 13.54
C GLY A 57 -3.17 -1.09 13.18
N ALA A 58 -3.01 -0.85 11.90
CA ALA A 58 -2.78 0.49 11.36
C ALA A 58 -3.37 0.63 9.95
N VAL A 59 -3.55 1.87 9.52
CA VAL A 59 -3.88 2.21 8.14
C VAL A 59 -2.60 2.58 7.39
N PHE A 60 -2.42 2.01 6.21
CA PHE A 60 -1.35 2.38 5.29
C PHE A 60 -1.94 3.06 4.06
N ILE A 61 -1.45 4.25 3.75
CA ILE A 61 -1.73 4.91 2.48
C ILE A 61 -0.54 4.68 1.57
N GLY A 62 -0.74 3.84 0.55
CA GLY A 62 0.26 3.53 -0.45
C GLY A 62 0.10 4.34 -1.73
N CYS A 63 1.12 4.29 -2.57
CA CYS A 63 1.07 4.78 -3.94
C CYS A 63 1.78 3.82 -4.89
N HIS A 64 1.58 4.00 -6.18
CA HIS A 64 2.24 3.18 -7.22
C HIS A 64 3.69 3.60 -7.51
N LEU A 65 4.30 4.37 -6.60
CA LEU A 65 5.73 4.66 -6.66
C LEU A 65 6.52 3.48 -6.07
N GLY A 66 7.25 2.80 -6.91
CA GLY A 66 7.97 1.59 -6.53
C GLY A 66 7.09 0.33 -6.54
N ASN A 67 7.35 -0.60 -5.63
CA ASN A 67 6.64 -1.88 -5.57
C ASN A 67 5.75 -1.98 -4.31
N SER A 68 4.51 -1.49 -4.43
CA SER A 68 3.51 -1.56 -3.36
C SER A 68 3.14 -3.00 -2.95
N GLU A 69 3.40 -3.99 -3.83
CA GLU A 69 3.10 -5.40 -3.55
C GLU A 69 4.02 -6.00 -2.46
N LEU A 70 5.11 -5.32 -2.11
CA LEU A 70 5.95 -5.74 -1.00
C LEU A 70 5.23 -5.68 0.35
N LEU A 71 4.15 -4.88 0.48
CA LEU A 71 3.26 -4.94 1.64
C LEU A 71 2.67 -6.34 1.86
N ARG A 72 2.46 -7.10 0.77
CA ARG A 72 2.01 -8.50 0.86
C ARG A 72 3.01 -9.40 1.58
N SER A 73 4.29 -9.11 1.45
CA SER A 73 5.32 -9.93 2.11
C SER A 73 5.23 -9.84 3.63
N PHE A 74 4.68 -8.76 4.18
CA PHE A 74 4.40 -8.66 5.61
C PHE A 74 3.35 -9.68 6.08
N ALA A 75 2.34 -9.94 5.25
CA ALA A 75 1.26 -10.87 5.60
C ALA A 75 1.60 -12.32 5.28
N SER A 76 2.40 -12.56 4.23
CA SER A 76 2.57 -13.91 3.66
C SER A 76 3.70 -14.73 4.29
N PHE A 77 4.65 -14.09 4.94
CA PHE A 77 5.89 -14.78 5.33
C PHE A 77 6.23 -14.51 6.78
N GLY A 78 5.69 -15.15 7.74
CA GLY A 78 5.98 -15.12 9.17
C GLY A 78 7.44 -14.86 9.66
N GLU A 79 8.31 -14.35 8.78
CA GLU A 79 9.66 -13.86 9.04
C GLU A 79 9.69 -12.36 9.39
N THR A 80 8.56 -11.80 9.85
CA THR A 80 8.58 -10.49 10.48
C THR A 80 9.22 -10.64 11.85
N ASP A 81 10.10 -9.72 12.23
CA ASP A 81 10.59 -9.61 13.63
C ASP A 81 9.43 -9.36 14.64
N VAL A 82 8.21 -9.44 14.18
CA VAL A 82 6.99 -9.30 14.96
C VAL A 82 6.49 -10.69 15.31
N PRO A 83 6.35 -11.05 16.59
CA PRO A 83 6.00 -12.39 17.04
C PRO A 83 4.51 -12.73 16.84
N VAL A 84 3.81 -12.00 15.97
CA VAL A 84 2.38 -12.18 15.65
C VAL A 84 2.16 -12.18 14.16
N ARG A 85 1.23 -13.02 13.73
CA ARG A 85 0.77 -13.05 12.35
C ARG A 85 -0.10 -11.82 12.09
N VAL A 86 0.22 -11.06 11.04
CA VAL A 86 -0.46 -9.81 10.68
C VAL A 86 -1.25 -10.05 9.40
N GLY A 87 -2.57 -9.89 9.45
CA GLY A 87 -3.41 -9.89 8.25
C GLY A 87 -3.34 -8.54 7.53
N VAL A 88 -3.54 -8.54 6.22
CA VAL A 88 -3.57 -7.33 5.39
C VAL A 88 -4.87 -7.27 4.59
N THR A 89 -5.64 -6.22 4.77
CA THR A 89 -6.82 -5.92 3.95
C THR A 89 -6.49 -4.77 3.01
N ILE A 90 -6.53 -5.01 1.70
CA ILE A 90 -6.24 -4.01 0.68
C ILE A 90 -7.56 -3.55 0.06
N VAL A 91 -7.81 -2.25 0.07
CA VAL A 91 -8.92 -1.64 -0.66
C VAL A 91 -8.43 -1.20 -2.03
N ALA A 92 -8.92 -1.84 -3.10
CA ALA A 92 -8.45 -1.61 -4.47
C ALA A 92 -9.56 -1.66 -5.50
N ASP A 93 -9.35 -0.99 -6.64
CA ASP A 93 -10.20 -1.17 -7.82
C ASP A 93 -9.86 -2.50 -8.51
N VAL A 94 -10.73 -3.50 -8.28
CA VAL A 94 -10.50 -4.88 -8.75
C VAL A 94 -10.81 -5.04 -10.24
N LYS A 95 -11.61 -4.16 -10.85
CA LYS A 95 -11.98 -4.28 -12.28
C LYS A 95 -10.78 -4.13 -13.21
N THR A 96 -9.89 -3.21 -12.90
CA THR A 96 -8.68 -2.97 -13.70
C THR A 96 -7.66 -4.11 -13.59
N THR A 97 -7.79 -5.00 -12.59
CA THR A 97 -6.84 -6.07 -12.29
C THR A 97 -7.47 -7.48 -12.31
N ALA A 98 -8.71 -7.63 -12.81
CA ALA A 98 -9.45 -8.88 -12.72
C ALA A 98 -8.70 -10.10 -13.31
N ASN A 99 -8.09 -9.96 -14.48
CA ASN A 99 -7.31 -11.04 -15.10
C ASN A 99 -6.11 -11.44 -14.24
N PHE A 100 -5.52 -10.49 -13.58
CA PHE A 100 -4.36 -10.66 -12.74
C PHE A 100 -4.72 -11.32 -11.39
N ASN A 101 -5.83 -10.89 -10.77
CA ASN A 101 -6.35 -11.50 -9.56
C ASN A 101 -6.76 -12.97 -9.76
N ASN A 102 -7.28 -13.32 -10.95
CA ASN A 102 -7.59 -14.70 -11.30
C ASN A 102 -6.34 -15.59 -11.37
N ILE A 103 -5.24 -15.07 -11.89
CA ILE A 103 -3.95 -15.78 -11.90
C ILE A 103 -3.47 -16.03 -10.48
N ILE A 104 -3.55 -15.03 -9.61
CA ILE A 104 -3.08 -15.12 -8.22
C ILE A 104 -3.93 -16.08 -7.40
N SER A 105 -5.25 -16.01 -7.53
CA SER A 105 -6.16 -16.94 -6.83
C SER A 105 -5.95 -18.39 -7.25
N SER A 106 -5.54 -18.61 -8.52
CA SER A 106 -5.21 -19.96 -9.01
C SER A 106 -3.90 -20.52 -8.44
N LEU A 107 -3.03 -19.69 -7.88
CA LEU A 107 -1.74 -20.09 -7.32
C LEU A 107 -1.80 -20.57 -5.85
N ASN A 108 -3.01 -20.63 -5.27
CA ASN A 108 -3.27 -21.18 -3.92
C ASN A 108 -2.31 -20.68 -2.81
N PHE A 109 -1.92 -19.41 -2.84
CA PHE A 109 -1.15 -18.85 -1.74
C PHE A 109 -2.06 -18.65 -0.52
N SER A 110 -1.75 -19.35 0.54
CA SER A 110 -2.33 -19.11 1.87
C SER A 110 -1.78 -17.82 2.44
N SER A 111 -2.30 -16.68 2.00
CA SER A 111 -1.96 -15.39 2.58
C SER A 111 -3.09 -14.92 3.47
N ASP A 112 -2.77 -14.36 4.63
CA ASP A 112 -3.72 -13.63 5.47
C ASP A 112 -4.07 -12.28 4.83
N MET A 113 -4.22 -12.29 3.51
CA MET A 113 -4.48 -11.11 2.73
C MET A 113 -5.87 -11.18 2.11
N GLU A 114 -6.59 -10.11 2.29
CA GLU A 114 -7.90 -9.89 1.73
C GLU A 114 -7.89 -8.68 0.80
N VAL A 115 -8.60 -8.76 -0.31
CA VAL A 115 -8.80 -7.62 -1.21
C VAL A 115 -10.28 -7.25 -1.20
N LEU A 116 -10.58 -6.05 -0.74
CA LEU A 116 -11.91 -5.46 -0.77
C LEU A 116 -12.02 -4.55 -2.01
N SER A 117 -13.00 -4.84 -2.86
CA SER A 117 -13.26 -4.00 -4.03
C SER A 117 -13.82 -2.63 -3.63
N THR A 118 -13.34 -1.57 -4.28
CA THR A 118 -13.91 -0.22 -4.11
C THR A 118 -15.40 -0.15 -4.45
N GLU A 119 -15.92 -1.09 -5.25
CA GLU A 119 -17.35 -1.18 -5.56
C GLU A 119 -18.19 -1.78 -4.42
N GLN A 120 -17.54 -2.51 -3.51
CA GLN A 120 -18.18 -3.11 -2.35
C GLN A 120 -18.24 -2.17 -1.15
N ILE A 121 -17.67 -0.95 -1.29
CA ILE A 121 -17.69 0.04 -0.22
C ILE A 121 -19.11 0.54 0.01
N GLY A 122 -19.59 0.37 1.23
CA GLY A 122 -20.92 0.74 1.68
C GLY A 122 -20.94 1.14 3.15
N ALA A 123 -22.14 1.29 3.71
CA ALA A 123 -22.35 1.82 5.07
C ALA A 123 -21.60 1.03 6.17
N GLY A 124 -21.47 -0.28 6.03
CA GLY A 124 -20.76 -1.12 7.02
C GLY A 124 -19.25 -1.25 6.80
N THR A 125 -18.70 -0.66 5.74
CA THR A 125 -17.29 -0.88 5.38
C THR A 125 -16.33 -0.32 6.42
N ILE A 126 -16.60 0.87 6.95
CA ILE A 126 -15.74 1.50 7.99
C ILE A 126 -15.73 0.64 9.25
N GLU A 127 -16.89 0.16 9.69
CA GLU A 127 -16.97 -0.73 10.85
C GLU A 127 -16.20 -2.04 10.62
N TYR A 128 -16.36 -2.64 9.45
CA TYR A 128 -15.62 -3.83 9.06
C TYR A 128 -14.10 -3.63 9.08
N LEU A 129 -13.61 -2.54 8.46
CA LEU A 129 -12.20 -2.21 8.44
C LEU A 129 -11.67 -1.89 9.85
N GLN A 130 -12.48 -1.21 10.68
CA GLN A 130 -12.12 -0.95 12.08
C GLN A 130 -11.94 -2.25 12.87
N GLN A 131 -12.85 -3.23 12.71
CA GLN A 131 -12.72 -4.54 13.35
C GLN A 131 -11.43 -5.26 12.92
N LYS A 132 -11.01 -5.13 11.65
CA LYS A 132 -9.73 -5.67 11.18
C LYS A 132 -8.55 -5.00 11.91
N ILE A 133 -8.56 -3.69 12.02
CA ILE A 133 -7.52 -2.91 12.72
C ILE A 133 -7.47 -3.28 14.20
N ASP A 134 -8.62 -3.35 14.86
CA ASP A 134 -8.72 -3.73 16.28
C ASP A 134 -8.23 -5.16 16.52
N GLY A 135 -8.33 -6.03 15.51
CA GLY A 135 -7.76 -7.37 15.49
C GLY A 135 -6.25 -7.43 15.18
N GLY A 136 -5.58 -6.30 15.03
CA GLY A 136 -4.14 -6.22 14.77
C GLY A 136 -3.75 -6.32 13.29
N ASN A 137 -4.70 -6.16 12.36
CA ASN A 137 -4.44 -6.23 10.93
C ASN A 137 -4.10 -4.86 10.34
N LEU A 138 -3.42 -4.87 9.20
CA LEU A 138 -3.17 -3.67 8.41
C LEU A 138 -4.28 -3.45 7.38
N VAL A 139 -4.73 -2.22 7.26
CA VAL A 139 -5.63 -1.78 6.18
C VAL A 139 -4.84 -0.92 5.22
N VAL A 140 -4.81 -1.30 3.95
CA VAL A 140 -4.05 -0.61 2.90
C VAL A 140 -5.00 0.08 1.94
N LEU A 141 -4.81 1.37 1.78
CA LEU A 141 -5.57 2.24 0.87
C LEU A 141 -4.60 2.82 -0.17
N MET A 142 -5.00 2.90 -1.44
CA MET A 142 -4.19 3.57 -2.46
C MET A 142 -4.58 5.04 -2.58
N GLY A 143 -3.58 5.94 -2.44
CA GLY A 143 -3.80 7.38 -2.33
C GLY A 143 -3.39 8.21 -3.56
N ASP A 144 -2.94 7.58 -4.64
CA ASP A 144 -2.35 8.28 -5.80
C ASP A 144 -3.19 8.22 -7.09
N ARG A 145 -4.29 7.47 -7.11
CA ARG A 145 -5.13 7.35 -8.31
C ARG A 145 -6.60 7.58 -8.00
N VAL A 146 -7.19 8.47 -8.77
CA VAL A 146 -8.64 8.68 -8.76
C VAL A 146 -9.30 7.53 -9.54
N SER A 147 -10.41 7.00 -9.02
CA SER A 147 -11.19 5.97 -9.72
C SER A 147 -11.73 6.52 -11.03
N SER A 148 -11.55 5.77 -12.12
CA SER A 148 -12.13 6.12 -13.41
C SER A 148 -13.66 6.05 -13.43
N ALA A 149 -14.24 5.29 -12.51
CA ALA A 149 -15.69 5.17 -12.35
C ALA A 149 -16.34 6.38 -11.67
N ASN A 150 -15.58 7.12 -10.85
CA ASN A 150 -16.08 8.28 -10.08
C ASN A 150 -15.03 9.42 -10.08
N PRO A 151 -14.72 10.00 -11.23
CA PRO A 151 -13.67 11.03 -11.35
C PRO A 151 -14.02 12.32 -10.59
N GLU A 152 -15.30 12.56 -10.32
CA GLU A 152 -15.78 13.70 -9.53
C GLU A 152 -15.45 13.60 -8.04
N ARG A 153 -15.11 12.39 -7.56
CA ARG A 153 -14.69 12.16 -6.16
C ARG A 153 -13.20 12.35 -5.99
N ALA A 154 -12.70 13.48 -6.43
CA ALA A 154 -11.30 13.85 -6.35
C ALA A 154 -11.09 15.14 -5.58
N ILE A 155 -9.95 15.24 -4.91
CA ILE A 155 -9.43 16.48 -4.33
C ILE A 155 -8.38 17.01 -5.29
N LYS A 156 -8.44 18.30 -5.58
CA LYS A 156 -7.46 18.99 -6.40
C LYS A 156 -6.44 19.67 -5.51
N GLU A 157 -5.17 19.28 -5.63
CA GLU A 157 -4.08 19.82 -4.82
C GLU A 157 -2.85 20.14 -5.68
N GLN A 158 -1.99 21.01 -5.17
CA GLN A 158 -0.72 21.33 -5.81
C GLN A 158 0.29 20.21 -5.58
N PHE A 159 0.79 19.61 -6.66
CA PHE A 159 1.80 18.57 -6.61
C PHE A 159 2.89 18.82 -7.66
N LEU A 160 4.13 18.94 -7.21
CA LEU A 160 5.31 19.21 -8.06
C LEU A 160 5.14 20.45 -8.96
N GLY A 161 4.47 21.49 -8.44
CA GLY A 161 4.26 22.77 -9.14
C GLY A 161 3.11 22.75 -10.16
N LYS A 162 2.28 21.72 -10.19
CA LYS A 162 1.08 21.60 -11.02
C LYS A 162 -0.10 21.10 -10.20
N ASP A 163 -1.30 21.38 -10.70
CA ASP A 163 -2.52 20.81 -10.14
C ASP A 163 -2.56 19.30 -10.40
N ALA A 164 -2.83 18.52 -9.36
CA ALA A 164 -3.05 17.08 -9.44
C ALA A 164 -4.35 16.70 -8.74
N LEU A 165 -4.95 15.60 -9.17
CA LEU A 165 -6.16 15.04 -8.58
C LEU A 165 -5.81 13.84 -7.71
N PHE A 166 -6.30 13.86 -6.47
CA PHE A 166 -6.13 12.77 -5.51
C PHE A 166 -7.49 12.16 -5.13
N PRO A 167 -7.56 10.87 -4.78
CA PRO A 167 -8.82 10.20 -4.46
C PRO A 167 -9.36 10.66 -3.11
N TYR A 168 -10.49 11.38 -3.10
CA TYR A 168 -11.14 11.82 -1.85
C TYR A 168 -11.48 10.66 -0.91
N GLY A 169 -11.98 9.55 -1.47
CA GLY A 169 -12.45 8.41 -0.69
C GLY A 169 -11.38 7.75 0.17
N THR A 170 -10.13 7.70 -0.32
CA THR A 170 -8.98 7.16 0.43
C THR A 170 -8.74 7.93 1.72
N PHE A 171 -8.66 9.25 1.62
CA PHE A 171 -8.37 10.11 2.78
C PHE A 171 -9.56 10.18 3.72
N LEU A 172 -10.79 10.19 3.17
CA LEU A 172 -11.99 10.10 3.98
C LEU A 172 -12.04 8.80 4.79
N MET A 173 -11.78 7.64 4.17
CA MET A 173 -11.74 6.37 4.89
C MET A 173 -10.67 6.38 5.99
N ALA A 174 -9.46 6.85 5.66
CA ALA A 174 -8.39 6.96 6.64
C ALA A 174 -8.76 7.85 7.83
N SER A 175 -9.49 8.95 7.59
CA SER A 175 -9.95 9.85 8.66
C SER A 175 -11.08 9.30 9.53
N LEU A 176 -11.85 8.34 9.00
CA LEU A 176 -12.95 7.69 9.72
C LEU A 176 -12.49 6.49 10.56
N LEU A 177 -11.33 5.93 10.25
CA LEU A 177 -10.74 4.82 10.99
C LEU A 177 -9.94 5.34 12.18
N GLU A 178 -10.26 4.87 13.37
CA GLU A 178 -9.61 5.29 14.62
C GLU A 178 -8.28 4.53 14.81
N ALA A 179 -7.28 4.83 13.96
CA ALA A 179 -6.01 4.12 13.90
C ALA A 179 -4.85 5.05 13.48
N PRO A 180 -3.62 4.67 13.82
CA PRO A 180 -2.45 5.33 13.25
C PRO A 180 -2.42 5.19 11.73
N VAL A 181 -2.08 6.27 11.04
CA VAL A 181 -2.00 6.31 9.57
C VAL A 181 -0.54 6.51 9.16
N TYR A 182 -0.05 5.63 8.31
CA TYR A 182 1.30 5.65 7.76
C TYR A 182 1.29 5.80 6.25
N TYR A 183 2.27 6.51 5.69
CA TYR A 183 2.61 6.35 4.28
C TYR A 183 3.52 5.15 4.07
N PHE A 184 3.36 4.51 2.92
CA PHE A 184 4.22 3.40 2.53
C PHE A 184 4.75 3.56 1.11
N PHE A 185 6.07 3.44 0.99
CA PHE A 185 6.79 3.41 -0.28
C PHE A 185 7.78 2.24 -0.27
N ALA A 186 7.89 1.55 -1.41
CA ALA A 186 8.89 0.49 -1.59
C ALA A 186 9.72 0.78 -2.83
N LEU A 187 10.85 1.43 -2.63
CA LEU A 187 11.72 1.88 -3.71
C LEU A 187 12.85 0.89 -3.97
N ARG A 188 13.03 0.53 -5.23
CA ARG A 188 14.13 -0.33 -5.65
C ARG A 188 15.47 0.37 -5.44
N GLN A 189 16.42 -0.34 -4.83
CA GLN A 189 17.83 0.05 -4.73
C GLN A 189 18.64 -0.55 -5.89
N LYS A 190 19.91 -0.13 -6.03
CA LYS A 190 20.76 -0.56 -7.13
C LYS A 190 21.09 -2.06 -7.14
N ASP A 191 21.02 -2.72 -6.00
CA ASP A 191 21.41 -4.11 -5.74
C ASP A 191 20.24 -5.10 -5.64
N ILE A 192 19.11 -4.80 -6.30
CA ILE A 192 17.87 -5.59 -6.19
C ILE A 192 17.22 -5.61 -4.80
N THR A 193 17.76 -4.89 -3.84
CA THR A 193 17.09 -4.67 -2.56
C THR A 193 16.03 -3.59 -2.69
N PHE A 194 15.07 -3.58 -1.76
CA PHE A 194 14.05 -2.54 -1.70
C PHE A 194 14.22 -1.76 -0.41
N SER A 195 14.17 -0.45 -0.52
CA SER A 195 14.00 0.43 0.65
C SER A 195 12.53 0.69 0.82
N SER A 196 11.95 0.19 1.90
CA SER A 196 10.62 0.61 2.32
C SER A 196 10.77 1.83 3.21
N LYS A 197 9.97 2.85 2.92
CA LYS A 197 9.80 4.00 3.81
C LYS A 197 8.35 4.07 4.22
N TYR A 198 8.12 4.22 5.49
CA TYR A 198 6.82 4.52 6.05
C TYR A 198 7.03 5.57 7.15
N ASP A 199 6.24 6.63 7.06
CA ASP A 199 6.22 7.70 8.05
C ASP A 199 4.82 7.77 8.63
N MET A 200 4.72 7.88 9.94
CA MET A 200 3.44 8.10 10.60
C MET A 200 2.96 9.52 10.31
N ILE A 201 1.75 9.63 9.75
CA ILE A 201 1.11 10.91 9.44
C ILE A 201 0.28 11.39 10.62
N VAL A 202 -0.45 10.43 11.23
CA VAL A 202 -1.38 10.68 12.32
C VAL A 202 -1.30 9.53 13.31
N GLU A 203 -1.11 9.83 14.58
CA GLU A 203 -1.05 8.84 15.65
C GLU A 203 -2.41 8.17 15.87
N ARG A 204 -3.48 8.93 15.73
CA ARG A 204 -4.86 8.46 15.74
C ARG A 204 -5.72 9.44 14.97
N SER A 205 -6.51 8.95 14.02
CA SER A 205 -7.50 9.81 13.39
C SER A 205 -8.62 10.09 14.40
N ASP A 206 -8.80 11.35 14.73
CA ASP A 206 -9.92 11.78 15.59
C ASP A 206 -11.05 12.27 14.70
N ARG A 207 -12.27 11.78 14.91
CA ARG A 207 -13.47 12.20 14.16
C ARG A 207 -13.80 13.69 14.30
N LYS A 208 -13.00 14.43 15.09
CA LYS A 208 -13.20 15.84 15.41
C LYS A 208 -12.18 16.80 14.80
N SER A 209 -11.23 16.32 14.01
CA SER A 209 -10.23 17.15 13.33
C SER A 209 -10.61 17.47 11.88
#